data_a705dfaf90bbf864abbd7502389ba946
#
_entry.id   a705dfaf90bbf864abbd7502389ba946
#
_cell.length_a   1.000
_cell.length_b   1.000
_cell.length_c   1.000
_cell.angle_alpha   90.00
_cell.angle_beta   90.00
_cell.angle_gamma   90.00
#
_symmetry.space_group_name_H-M   'P 1'
#
loop_
_entity.id
_entity.type
_entity.pdbx_description
1 polymer ?
#
loop_
_entity_poly.entity_id
_entity_poly.type
_entity_poly.pdbx_seq_one_letter_code
_entity_poly.pdbx_strand_id
1 'polypeptide(L)'
;MTVRVVPGLCNYRFTAESMEQFFTASYTMTARADRIGCRLDGPSLAYVERDQPFGAGDNPSNVVDLGYPVGSVQVPSGVEPICLLRDAVTGGGYATLGTVISADLDLLAQARAPDTVRFEPVTIDDALAARAASRAQLREVRTNLNLLGLF
;
A
#
# COMPACT_ATOMS: atom_id res chain seq x y z
N MET A 1 4.89 -5.78 12.00
CA MET A 1 3.91 -4.66 12.06
C MET A 1 2.67 -4.97 11.24
N THR A 2 1.54 -4.30 11.52
CA THR A 2 0.33 -4.37 10.70
C THR A 2 0.06 -2.98 10.12
N VAL A 3 -0.26 -2.91 8.84
CA VAL A 3 -0.66 -1.68 8.15
C VAL A 3 -2.02 -1.87 7.50
N ARG A 4 -2.86 -0.86 7.58
CA ARG A 4 -4.23 -0.90 7.07
C ARG A 4 -4.27 -0.48 5.61
N VAL A 5 -5.09 -1.18 4.84
CA VAL A 5 -5.23 -0.99 3.38
C VAL A 5 -6.71 -0.85 3.03
N VAL A 6 -7.04 0.16 2.25
CA VAL A 6 -8.32 0.24 1.56
C VAL A 6 -8.17 -0.55 0.26
N PRO A 7 -8.85 -1.71 0.10
CA PRO A 7 -8.87 -2.45 -1.16
C PRO A 7 -9.46 -1.59 -2.27
N GLY A 8 -8.88 -1.65 -3.44
CA GLY A 8 -9.49 -0.86 -4.50
C GLY A 8 -8.62 -0.58 -5.70
N LEU A 9 -9.22 0.21 -6.55
CA LEU A 9 -8.97 0.53 -7.93
C LEU A 9 -8.91 -0.70 -8.83
N CYS A 10 -7.92 -1.60 -8.69
CA CYS A 10 -7.77 -2.77 -9.54
C CYS A 10 -7.78 -4.11 -8.78
N ASN A 11 -8.27 -4.16 -7.55
CA ASN A 11 -8.33 -5.38 -6.75
C ASN A 11 -9.16 -6.50 -7.44
N TYR A 12 -10.16 -6.16 -8.26
CA TYR A 12 -10.94 -7.08 -9.09
C TYR A 12 -10.11 -7.83 -10.15
N ARG A 13 -8.86 -7.42 -10.37
CA ARG A 13 -7.92 -8.09 -11.29
C ARG A 13 -7.27 -9.33 -10.67
N PHE A 14 -7.27 -9.42 -9.35
CA PHE A 14 -6.71 -10.55 -8.60
C PHE A 14 -7.79 -11.60 -8.32
N THR A 15 -7.38 -12.86 -8.19
CA THR A 15 -8.33 -13.92 -7.79
C THR A 15 -8.79 -13.70 -6.35
N ALA A 16 -9.95 -14.27 -5.99
CA ALA A 16 -10.48 -14.18 -4.63
C ALA A 16 -9.50 -14.78 -3.60
N GLU A 17 -8.88 -15.90 -3.95
CA GLU A 17 -7.87 -16.59 -3.13
C GLU A 17 -6.64 -15.69 -2.93
N SER A 18 -6.20 -14.98 -3.97
CA SER A 18 -5.07 -14.06 -3.86
C SER A 18 -5.40 -12.84 -3.01
N MET A 19 -6.63 -12.33 -3.07
CA MET A 19 -7.08 -11.24 -2.19
C MET A 19 -7.13 -11.70 -0.73
N GLU A 20 -7.64 -12.90 -0.45
CA GLU A 20 -7.64 -13.49 0.89
C GLU A 20 -6.20 -13.72 1.37
N GLN A 21 -5.35 -14.32 0.53
CA GLN A 21 -3.95 -14.57 0.83
C GLN A 21 -3.19 -13.27 1.15
N PHE A 22 -3.44 -12.20 0.42
CA PHE A 22 -2.80 -10.91 0.66
C PHE A 22 -3.08 -10.38 2.06
N PHE A 23 -4.30 -10.53 2.57
CA PHE A 23 -4.69 -10.03 3.89
C PHE A 23 -4.41 -11.02 5.03
N THR A 24 -4.17 -12.30 4.76
CA THR A 24 -3.89 -13.30 5.81
C THR A 24 -2.41 -13.62 5.95
N ALA A 25 -1.61 -13.45 4.91
CA ALA A 25 -0.19 -13.76 4.90
C ALA A 25 0.64 -12.72 5.65
N SER A 26 1.87 -13.13 5.96
CA SER A 26 2.93 -12.23 6.42
C SER A 26 3.92 -12.01 5.28
N TYR A 27 4.35 -10.78 5.11
CA TYR A 27 5.35 -10.35 4.14
C TYR A 27 6.60 -9.89 4.86
N THR A 28 7.76 -10.04 4.20
CA THR A 28 9.04 -9.60 4.75
C THR A 28 9.54 -8.40 3.96
N MET A 29 9.92 -7.34 4.66
CA MET A 29 10.57 -6.18 4.05
C MET A 29 11.90 -6.58 3.44
N THR A 30 12.11 -6.27 2.17
CA THR A 30 13.39 -6.53 1.49
C THR A 30 14.34 -5.35 1.64
N ALA A 31 15.63 -5.56 1.33
CA ALA A 31 16.60 -4.48 1.27
C ALA A 31 16.36 -3.47 0.13
N ARG A 32 15.44 -3.78 -0.79
CA ARG A 32 15.02 -2.89 -1.87
C ARG A 32 13.90 -1.97 -1.40
N ALA A 33 14.25 -1.04 -0.52
CA ALA A 33 13.36 -0.05 0.02
C ALA A 33 14.03 1.32 -0.02
N ASP A 34 13.31 2.30 -0.56
CA ASP A 34 13.74 3.69 -0.68
C ASP A 34 12.52 4.64 -0.60
N ARG A 35 12.70 5.90 -0.95
CA ARG A 35 11.62 6.89 -0.95
C ARG A 35 10.58 6.71 -2.07
N ILE A 36 10.90 5.92 -3.10
CA ILE A 36 9.96 5.59 -4.19
C ILE A 36 9.00 4.49 -3.73
N GLY A 37 9.51 3.47 -3.03
CA GLY A 37 8.69 2.38 -2.54
C GLY A 37 9.47 1.31 -1.80
N CYS A 38 8.75 0.47 -1.09
CA CYS A 38 9.31 -0.70 -0.43
C CYS A 38 8.77 -1.97 -1.06
N ARG A 39 9.66 -2.91 -1.32
CA ARG A 39 9.36 -4.23 -1.87
C ARG A 39 9.28 -5.25 -0.76
N LEU A 40 8.28 -6.11 -0.88
CA LEU A 40 7.96 -7.11 0.13
C LEU A 40 8.08 -8.50 -0.47
N ASP A 41 8.77 -9.39 0.21
CA ASP A 41 8.87 -10.80 -0.11
C ASP A 41 7.75 -11.58 0.60
N GLY A 42 7.10 -12.49 -0.12
CA GLY A 42 5.98 -13.26 0.41
C GLY A 42 5.32 -14.14 -0.66
N PRO A 43 4.10 -14.62 -0.41
CA PRO A 43 3.42 -15.50 -1.36
C PRO A 43 3.10 -14.76 -2.66
N SER A 44 3.19 -15.49 -3.77
CA SER A 44 2.77 -15.00 -5.08
C SER A 44 1.25 -14.86 -5.16
N LEU A 45 0.79 -13.85 -5.89
CA LEU A 45 -0.62 -13.52 -6.04
C LEU A 45 -1.04 -13.68 -7.50
N ALA A 46 -2.07 -14.48 -7.73
CA ALA A 46 -2.57 -14.77 -9.07
C ALA A 46 -3.57 -13.69 -9.55
N TYR A 47 -3.52 -13.42 -10.83
CA TYR A 47 -4.48 -12.58 -11.52
C TYR A 47 -5.61 -13.42 -12.11
N VAL A 48 -6.79 -12.82 -12.25
CA VAL A 48 -7.90 -13.40 -13.00
C VAL A 48 -7.50 -13.43 -14.47
N GLU A 49 -7.67 -14.61 -15.09
CA GLU A 49 -7.45 -14.78 -16.54
C GLU A 49 -8.47 -13.94 -17.32
N ARG A 50 -8.00 -13.16 -18.27
CA ARG A 50 -8.84 -12.27 -19.09
C ARG A 50 -8.11 -11.79 -20.33
N ASP A 51 -8.86 -11.36 -21.32
CA ASP A 51 -8.30 -10.63 -22.45
C ASP A 51 -7.74 -9.29 -21.99
N GLN A 52 -6.51 -8.98 -22.38
CA GLN A 52 -5.89 -7.72 -22.05
C GLN A 52 -6.43 -6.58 -22.92
N PRO A 53 -6.67 -5.39 -22.34
CA PRO A 53 -7.07 -4.25 -23.13
C PRO A 53 -5.93 -3.82 -24.08
N PHE A 54 -6.31 -3.25 -25.21
CA PHE A 54 -5.35 -2.73 -26.18
C PHE A 54 -4.37 -1.76 -25.48
N GLY A 55 -3.09 -1.97 -25.73
CA GLY A 55 -2.02 -1.14 -25.16
C GLY A 55 -1.48 -1.59 -23.78
N ALA A 56 -2.11 -2.57 -23.10
CA ALA A 56 -1.61 -3.09 -21.81
C ALA A 56 -0.51 -4.16 -21.95
N GLY A 57 -0.31 -4.72 -23.15
CA GLY A 57 0.59 -5.87 -23.37
C GLY A 57 0.03 -7.17 -22.76
N ASP A 58 0.81 -8.24 -22.78
CA ASP A 58 0.33 -9.59 -22.45
C ASP A 58 0.42 -9.95 -20.96
N ASN A 59 1.14 -9.16 -20.15
CA ASN A 59 1.29 -9.46 -18.74
C ASN A 59 -0.03 -9.16 -17.98
N PRO A 60 -0.62 -10.12 -17.23
CA PRO A 60 -1.89 -9.93 -16.55
C PRO A 60 -1.86 -8.85 -15.46
N SER A 61 -0.69 -8.50 -14.95
CA SER A 61 -0.54 -7.40 -14.00
C SER A 61 -0.70 -6.01 -14.62
N ASN A 62 -0.62 -5.92 -15.95
CA ASN A 62 -0.64 -4.63 -16.63
C ASN A 62 -2.05 -4.06 -16.77
N VAL A 63 -2.12 -2.75 -16.68
CA VAL A 63 -3.26 -1.90 -17.06
C VAL A 63 -2.75 -0.86 -18.07
N VAL A 64 -3.65 -0.25 -18.83
CA VAL A 64 -3.24 0.77 -19.80
C VAL A 64 -2.67 1.99 -19.09
N ASP A 65 -3.40 2.49 -18.09
CA ASP A 65 -2.99 3.60 -17.23
C ASP A 65 -3.82 3.60 -15.95
N LEU A 66 -3.19 3.94 -14.83
CA LEU A 66 -3.83 4.04 -13.52
C LEU A 66 -3.14 5.12 -12.69
N GLY A 67 -3.93 5.97 -12.03
CA GLY A 67 -3.41 6.92 -11.04
C GLY A 67 -2.98 6.20 -9.76
N TYR A 68 -1.81 6.56 -9.24
CA TYR A 68 -1.24 5.98 -8.03
C TYR A 68 -1.19 7.00 -6.89
N PRO A 69 -2.13 6.99 -5.94
CA PRO A 69 -1.93 7.68 -4.68
C PRO A 69 -0.74 7.08 -3.91
N VAL A 70 -0.10 7.90 -3.08
CA VAL A 70 0.92 7.40 -2.14
C VAL A 70 0.32 6.32 -1.26
N GLY A 71 1.01 5.20 -1.11
CA GLY A 71 0.52 4.01 -0.43
C GLY A 71 -0.07 2.95 -1.35
N SER A 72 -0.17 3.19 -2.66
CA SER A 72 -0.63 2.17 -3.62
C SER A 72 0.23 0.92 -3.54
N VAL A 73 -0.43 -0.25 -3.52
CA VAL A 73 0.23 -1.56 -3.47
C VAL A 73 0.13 -2.19 -4.85
N GLN A 74 1.23 -2.16 -5.59
CA GLN A 74 1.39 -2.83 -6.88
C GLN A 74 1.92 -4.25 -6.70
N VAL A 75 1.58 -5.16 -7.61
CA VAL A 75 2.14 -6.53 -7.60
C VAL A 75 2.56 -6.92 -9.02
N PRO A 76 3.66 -6.39 -9.54
CA PRO A 76 4.12 -6.72 -10.89
C PRO A 76 4.27 -8.23 -11.06
N SER A 77 3.64 -8.79 -12.09
CA SER A 77 3.65 -10.23 -12.41
C SER A 77 3.17 -11.16 -11.28
N GLY A 78 2.47 -10.64 -10.27
CA GLY A 78 1.98 -11.43 -9.13
C GLY A 78 3.05 -11.88 -8.13
N VAL A 79 4.29 -11.45 -8.28
CA VAL A 79 5.42 -12.02 -7.53
C VAL A 79 5.69 -11.25 -6.24
N GLU A 80 5.74 -9.92 -6.31
CA GLU A 80 6.29 -9.10 -5.24
C GLU A 80 5.43 -7.85 -5.02
N PRO A 81 4.76 -7.72 -3.87
CA PRO A 81 4.07 -6.47 -3.53
C PRO A 81 5.07 -5.31 -3.38
N ILE A 82 4.73 -4.18 -3.98
CA ILE A 82 5.48 -2.93 -3.89
C ILE A 82 4.55 -1.87 -3.33
N CYS A 83 4.83 -1.39 -2.12
CA CYS A 83 4.11 -0.25 -1.54
C CYS A 83 4.76 1.04 -1.99
N LEU A 84 4.05 1.86 -2.75
CA LEU A 84 4.56 3.13 -3.27
C LEU A 84 4.61 4.19 -2.16
N LEU A 85 5.72 4.89 -2.08
CA LEU A 85 5.97 5.92 -1.08
C LEU A 85 5.99 7.32 -1.70
N ARG A 86 6.56 8.29 -1.00
CA ARG A 86 6.41 9.71 -1.28
C ARG A 86 6.96 10.16 -2.64
N ASP A 87 8.05 9.56 -3.10
CA ASP A 87 8.72 9.95 -4.36
C ASP A 87 8.35 9.02 -5.54
N ALA A 88 7.31 8.19 -5.37
CA ALA A 88 6.83 7.33 -6.43
C ALA A 88 6.19 8.13 -7.56
N VAL A 89 6.13 7.49 -8.74
CA VAL A 89 5.34 7.99 -9.87
C VAL A 89 3.86 8.08 -9.50
N THR A 90 3.16 9.05 -10.08
CA THR A 90 1.73 9.29 -9.80
C THR A 90 0.80 8.57 -10.77
N GLY A 91 1.34 7.88 -11.75
CA GLY A 91 0.58 7.08 -12.72
C GLY A 91 1.45 6.02 -13.36
N GLY A 92 0.83 4.98 -13.89
CA GLY A 92 1.54 3.90 -14.59
C GLY A 92 0.68 2.70 -14.92
N GLY A 93 1.33 1.64 -15.37
CA GLY A 93 0.72 0.49 -16.04
C GLY A 93 0.59 -0.78 -15.20
N TYR A 94 0.65 -0.74 -13.87
CA TYR A 94 0.45 -1.94 -13.05
C TYR A 94 -0.84 -1.87 -12.24
N ALA A 95 -1.55 -2.99 -12.17
CA ALA A 95 -2.71 -3.11 -11.30
C ALA A 95 -2.33 -3.00 -9.82
N THR A 96 -3.21 -2.37 -9.03
CA THR A 96 -3.03 -2.21 -7.58
C THR A 96 -4.07 -3.03 -6.81
N LEU A 97 -3.65 -3.66 -5.73
CA LEU A 97 -4.52 -4.37 -4.77
C LEU A 97 -5.35 -3.42 -3.93
N GLY A 98 -4.75 -2.31 -3.56
CA GLY A 98 -5.33 -1.33 -2.67
C GLY A 98 -4.36 -0.22 -2.36
N THR A 99 -4.70 0.59 -1.36
CA THR A 99 -3.87 1.71 -0.92
C THR A 99 -3.73 1.68 0.59
N VAL A 100 -2.49 1.69 1.07
CA VAL A 100 -2.19 1.85 2.50
C VAL A 100 -2.72 3.21 2.97
N ILE A 101 -3.43 3.23 4.10
CA ILE A 101 -4.01 4.47 4.62
C ILE A 101 -2.93 5.47 5.05
N SER A 102 -3.22 6.74 4.90
CA SER A 102 -2.24 7.81 5.17
C SER A 102 -1.71 7.84 6.60
N ALA A 103 -2.47 7.31 7.56
CA ALA A 103 -2.06 7.22 8.96
C ALA A 103 -1.00 6.14 9.22
N ASP A 104 -0.83 5.18 8.31
CA ASP A 104 0.08 4.05 8.48
C ASP A 104 1.31 4.12 7.54
N LEU A 105 1.39 5.11 6.67
CA LEU A 105 2.54 5.28 5.75
C LEU A 105 3.87 5.43 6.49
N ASP A 106 3.87 6.10 7.63
CA ASP A 106 5.07 6.31 8.42
C ASP A 106 5.59 4.99 9.04
N LEU A 107 4.71 4.02 9.29
CA LEU A 107 5.10 2.68 9.75
C LEU A 107 5.91 1.98 8.67
N LEU A 108 5.44 2.01 7.41
CA LEU A 108 6.20 1.43 6.28
C LEU A 108 7.53 2.15 6.04
N ALA A 109 7.53 3.49 6.13
CA ALA A 109 8.73 4.28 5.92
C ALA A 109 9.82 4.05 6.97
N GLN A 110 9.45 3.55 8.15
CA GLN A 110 10.37 3.23 9.25
C GLN A 110 10.76 1.74 9.28
N ALA A 111 10.07 0.89 8.52
CA ALA A 111 10.36 -0.54 8.45
C ALA A 111 11.72 -0.82 7.79
N ARG A 112 12.38 -1.85 8.25
CA ARG A 112 13.71 -2.28 7.77
C ARG A 112 13.68 -3.76 7.38
N ALA A 113 14.54 -4.17 6.47
CA ALA A 113 14.78 -5.59 6.23
C ALA A 113 15.42 -6.22 7.48
N PRO A 114 14.93 -7.36 7.98
CA PRO A 114 13.81 -8.19 7.49
C PRO A 114 12.51 -8.05 8.32
N ASP A 115 12.06 -6.84 8.60
CA ASP A 115 10.81 -6.64 9.36
C ASP A 115 9.63 -7.33 8.69
N THR A 116 8.72 -7.86 9.52
CA THR A 116 7.49 -8.50 9.04
C THR A 116 6.37 -7.49 8.94
N VAL A 117 5.69 -7.49 7.79
CA VAL A 117 4.54 -6.65 7.47
C VAL A 117 3.31 -7.52 7.23
N ARG A 118 2.16 -7.14 7.80
CA ARG A 118 0.84 -7.71 7.53
C ARG A 118 -0.09 -6.61 7.07
N PHE A 119 -1.03 -6.97 6.22
CA PHE A 119 -2.03 -6.03 5.71
C PHE A 119 -3.40 -6.33 6.32
N GLU A 120 -4.11 -5.28 6.71
CA GLU A 120 -5.45 -5.36 7.26
C GLU A 120 -6.40 -4.58 6.36
N PRO A 121 -7.48 -5.20 5.81
CA PRO A 121 -8.44 -4.48 5.00
C PRO A 121 -9.31 -3.56 5.87
N VAL A 122 -9.48 -2.32 5.42
CA VAL A 122 -10.34 -1.33 6.07
C VAL A 122 -11.19 -0.59 5.04
N THR A 123 -12.26 0.04 5.52
CA THR A 123 -13.10 0.90 4.68
C THR A 123 -12.49 2.30 4.50
N ILE A 124 -13.02 3.06 3.55
CA ILE A 124 -12.66 4.48 3.39
C ILE A 124 -13.00 5.27 4.64
N ASP A 125 -14.14 4.98 5.27
CA ASP A 125 -14.56 5.67 6.50
C ASP A 125 -13.60 5.40 7.66
N ASP A 126 -13.13 4.16 7.83
CA ASP A 126 -12.10 3.80 8.80
C ASP A 126 -10.78 4.55 8.52
N ALA A 127 -10.38 4.63 7.26
CA ALA A 127 -9.18 5.35 6.85
C ALA A 127 -9.29 6.87 7.15
N LEU A 128 -10.47 7.46 6.91
CA LEU A 128 -10.74 8.86 7.24
C LEU A 128 -10.76 9.10 8.74
N ALA A 129 -11.36 8.21 9.52
CA ALA A 129 -11.36 8.27 10.98
C ALA A 129 -9.94 8.16 11.54
N ALA A 130 -9.12 7.21 11.06
CA ALA A 130 -7.73 7.07 11.46
C ALA A 130 -6.89 8.31 11.16
N ARG A 131 -7.08 8.93 9.97
CA ARG A 131 -6.42 10.18 9.61
C ARG A 131 -6.84 11.34 10.52
N ALA A 132 -8.12 11.42 10.88
CA ALA A 132 -8.61 12.45 11.79
C ALA A 132 -8.02 12.28 13.19
N ALA A 133 -7.93 11.06 13.71
CA ALA A 133 -7.32 10.73 14.99
C ALA A 133 -5.82 11.10 15.03
N SER A 134 -5.06 10.72 14.00
CA SER A 134 -3.64 11.07 13.89
C SER A 134 -3.42 12.60 13.91
N ARG A 135 -4.26 13.34 13.15
CA ARG A 135 -4.20 14.82 13.16
C ARG A 135 -4.58 15.42 14.51
N ALA A 136 -5.52 14.83 15.24
CA ALA A 136 -5.89 15.28 16.58
C ALA A 136 -4.72 15.10 17.55
N GLN A 137 -4.07 13.95 17.53
CA GLN A 137 -2.89 13.65 18.33
C GLN A 137 -1.74 14.65 18.07
N LEU A 138 -1.46 14.95 16.82
CA LEU A 138 -0.43 15.94 16.45
C LEU A 138 -0.78 17.35 16.97
N ARG A 139 -2.07 17.73 16.91
CA ARG A 139 -2.52 19.02 17.49
C ARG A 139 -2.33 19.07 19.00
N GLU A 140 -2.64 17.96 19.69
CA GLU A 140 -2.45 17.88 21.14
C GLU A 140 -0.97 18.01 21.52
N VAL A 141 -0.08 17.27 20.84
CA VAL A 141 1.37 17.39 21.04
C VAL A 141 1.83 18.83 20.84
N ARG A 142 1.41 19.48 19.74
CA ARG A 142 1.74 20.88 19.47
C ARG A 142 1.26 21.82 20.58
N THR A 143 0.02 21.63 21.06
CA THR A 143 -0.52 22.45 22.15
C THR A 143 0.30 22.29 23.42
N ASN A 144 0.66 21.05 23.77
CA ASN A 144 1.47 20.78 24.97
C ASN A 144 2.88 21.39 24.86
N LEU A 145 3.51 21.32 23.69
CA LEU A 145 4.82 21.94 23.45
C LEU A 145 4.76 23.48 23.56
N ASN A 146 3.69 24.10 23.04
CA ASN A 146 3.48 25.55 23.19
C ASN A 146 3.30 25.96 24.66
N LEU A 147 2.56 25.14 25.43
CA LEU A 147 2.39 25.41 26.89
C LEU A 147 3.72 25.30 27.66
N LEU A 148 4.65 24.50 27.17
CA LEU A 148 5.99 24.35 27.73
C LEU A 148 6.98 25.43 27.25
N GLY A 149 6.55 26.34 26.37
CA GLY A 149 7.40 27.41 25.83
C GLY A 149 8.49 26.91 24.88
N LEU A 150 8.28 25.74 24.24
CA LEU A 150 9.25 25.12 23.35
C LEU A 150 9.06 25.51 21.86
N PHE A 151 8.02 26.30 21.54
CA PHE A 151 7.75 26.92 20.24
C PHE A 151 7.08 28.28 20.41
#